data_3537fad3e170c09e61781b212e918fcc
#
_entry.id   3537fad3e170c09e61781b212e918fcc
#
_cell.length_a   1.000
_cell.length_b   1.000
_cell.length_c   1.000
_cell.angle_alpha   90.00
_cell.angle_beta   90.00
_cell.angle_gamma   90.00
#
_symmetry.space_group_name_H-M   'P 1'
#
loop_
_entity.id
_entity.type
_entity.pdbx_description
1 polymer ?
#
loop_
_entity_poly.entity_id
_entity_poly.type
_entity_poly.pdbx_seq_one_letter_code
_entity_poly.pdbx_strand_id
1 'polypeptide(L)'
;MSEADAPGLVIRAAAENDVPLVLALIKELAEYEQMANQVVATEADVHRALFGAPPYAEAVIAALGETPVGFALFFHSFSTFLAKPGLYLEDLYVKKEFRGQGFGRQLLVHLARVATSRGCGRFEWSVLDWNEVAIRSYRRAGAVPMDEWTVYRLTGDALD
;
A
#
# COMPACT_ATOMS: atom_id res chain seq x y z
N MET A 1 -0.59 18.36 5.82
CA MET A 1 0.65 17.60 6.09
C MET A 1 1.82 18.38 5.49
N SER A 2 2.66 18.99 6.34
CA SER A 2 3.83 19.73 5.87
C SER A 2 4.95 18.77 5.49
N GLU A 3 5.66 19.10 4.44
CA GLU A 3 6.84 18.39 3.95
C GLU A 3 7.96 18.40 4.99
N ALA A 4 8.41 17.21 5.35
CA ALA A 4 9.79 16.97 5.70
C ALA A 4 10.22 15.82 4.78
N ASP A 5 10.57 16.17 3.54
CA ASP A 5 11.17 15.22 2.63
C ASP A 5 12.52 14.81 3.19
N ALA A 6 12.70 13.51 3.48
CA ALA A 6 14.03 12.99 3.71
C ALA A 6 14.81 13.24 2.42
N PRO A 7 15.94 13.95 2.48
CA PRO A 7 16.68 14.30 1.28
C PRO A 7 17.10 13.02 0.55
N GLY A 8 16.75 12.95 -0.73
CA GLY A 8 17.17 11.87 -1.63
C GLY A 8 16.18 10.72 -1.82
N LEU A 9 15.03 10.68 -1.15
CA LEU A 9 14.02 9.66 -1.43
C LEU A 9 13.29 9.98 -2.74
N VAL A 10 13.25 9.01 -3.64
CA VAL A 10 12.46 9.06 -4.87
C VAL A 10 11.35 8.01 -4.78
N ILE A 11 10.11 8.43 -5.06
CA ILE A 11 8.95 7.54 -5.17
C ILE A 11 8.50 7.56 -6.62
N ARG A 12 8.51 6.41 -7.26
CA ARG A 12 8.17 6.25 -8.67
C ARG A 12 7.18 5.11 -8.89
N ALA A 13 6.44 5.14 -9.99
CA ALA A 13 5.64 4.01 -10.42
C ALA A 13 6.54 2.78 -10.65
N ALA A 14 6.03 1.61 -10.28
CA ALA A 14 6.67 0.34 -10.60
C ALA A 14 6.62 0.10 -12.11
N ALA A 15 7.70 -0.41 -12.68
CA ALA A 15 7.79 -0.85 -14.06
C ALA A 15 7.74 -2.39 -14.14
N GLU A 16 7.59 -2.97 -15.31
CA GLU A 16 7.49 -4.43 -15.47
C GLU A 16 8.71 -5.17 -14.91
N ASN A 17 9.91 -4.59 -15.03
CA ASN A 17 11.13 -5.17 -14.49
C ASN A 17 11.24 -5.08 -12.96
N ASP A 18 10.34 -4.35 -12.28
CA ASP A 18 10.25 -4.33 -10.83
C ASP A 18 9.42 -5.49 -10.25
N VAL A 19 8.77 -6.30 -11.06
CA VAL A 19 7.90 -7.39 -10.58
C VAL A 19 8.59 -8.33 -9.58
N PRO A 20 9.84 -8.79 -9.81
CA PRO A 20 10.55 -9.59 -8.81
C PRO A 20 10.76 -8.85 -7.48
N LEU A 21 11.08 -7.56 -7.54
CA LEU A 21 11.24 -6.70 -6.36
C LEU A 21 9.92 -6.54 -5.60
N VAL A 22 8.83 -6.26 -6.31
CA VAL A 22 7.49 -6.11 -5.69
C VAL A 22 7.12 -7.40 -4.96
N LEU A 23 7.28 -8.56 -5.58
CA LEU A 23 7.00 -9.84 -4.93
C LEU A 23 7.89 -10.08 -3.71
N ALA A 24 9.16 -9.73 -3.78
CA ALA A 24 10.08 -9.83 -2.63
C ALA A 24 9.60 -8.96 -1.46
N LEU A 25 9.20 -7.73 -1.73
CA LEU A 25 8.70 -6.79 -0.71
C LEU A 25 7.35 -7.23 -0.11
N ILE A 26 6.46 -7.83 -0.91
CA ILE A 26 5.23 -8.47 -0.42
C ILE A 26 5.56 -9.58 0.57
N LYS A 27 6.54 -10.43 0.27
CA LYS A 27 6.97 -11.51 1.16
C LYS A 27 7.58 -10.98 2.46
N GLU A 28 8.41 -9.94 2.38
CA GLU A 28 8.97 -9.28 3.58
C GLU A 28 7.86 -8.67 4.46
N LEU A 29 6.84 -8.04 3.85
CA LEU A 29 5.68 -7.52 4.58
C LEU A 29 4.91 -8.66 5.26
N ALA A 30 4.67 -9.76 4.56
CA ALA A 30 3.97 -10.91 5.11
C ALA A 30 4.71 -11.54 6.30
N GLU A 31 6.05 -11.59 6.25
CA GLU A 31 6.86 -12.00 7.40
C GLU A 31 6.69 -11.05 8.58
N TYR A 32 6.72 -9.74 8.33
CA TYR A 32 6.49 -8.72 9.36
C TYR A 32 5.11 -8.86 10.01
N GLU A 33 4.08 -9.16 9.22
CA GLU A 33 2.70 -9.37 9.67
C GLU A 33 2.46 -10.78 10.23
N GLN A 34 3.48 -11.65 10.27
CA GLN A 34 3.40 -13.04 10.75
C GLN A 34 2.45 -13.91 9.90
N MET A 35 2.37 -13.62 8.61
CA MET A 35 1.48 -14.28 7.63
C MET A 35 2.26 -14.81 6.41
N ALA A 36 3.55 -15.09 6.54
CA ALA A 36 4.40 -15.51 5.42
C ALA A 36 3.86 -16.74 4.68
N ASN A 37 3.21 -17.66 5.39
CA ASN A 37 2.60 -18.88 4.83
C ASN A 37 1.36 -18.61 3.97
N GLN A 38 0.81 -17.40 3.98
CA GLN A 38 -0.36 -17.03 3.19
C GLN A 38 0.00 -16.49 1.80
N VAL A 39 1.29 -16.19 1.55
CA VAL A 39 1.72 -15.69 0.24
C VAL A 39 1.87 -16.84 -0.73
N VAL A 40 0.95 -16.92 -1.67
CA VAL A 40 0.94 -17.94 -2.74
C VAL A 40 1.24 -17.33 -4.12
N ALA A 41 1.32 -16.00 -4.20
CA ALA A 41 1.53 -15.27 -5.44
C ALA A 41 2.88 -15.60 -6.09
N THR A 42 2.87 -15.71 -7.41
CA THR A 42 4.06 -15.83 -8.26
C THR A 42 4.38 -14.51 -8.95
N GLU A 43 5.56 -14.39 -9.55
CA GLU A 43 5.90 -13.22 -10.39
C GLU A 43 4.92 -13.05 -11.55
N ALA A 44 4.45 -14.15 -12.15
CA ALA A 44 3.45 -14.08 -13.22
C ALA A 44 2.11 -13.52 -12.72
N ASP A 45 1.70 -13.83 -11.49
CA ASP A 45 0.50 -13.29 -10.89
C ASP A 45 0.64 -11.80 -10.62
N VAL A 46 1.77 -11.37 -10.05
CA VAL A 46 2.06 -9.95 -9.80
C VAL A 46 2.13 -9.17 -11.13
N HIS A 47 2.79 -9.72 -12.14
CA HIS A 47 2.85 -9.09 -13.46
C HIS A 47 1.44 -8.90 -14.04
N ARG A 48 0.61 -9.94 -14.02
CA ARG A 48 -0.76 -9.87 -14.52
C ARG A 48 -1.60 -8.85 -13.74
N ALA A 49 -1.43 -8.77 -12.43
CA ALA A 49 -2.17 -7.84 -11.58
C ALA A 49 -1.81 -6.38 -11.86
N LEU A 50 -0.53 -6.07 -12.08
CA LEU A 50 -0.03 -4.70 -12.25
C LEU A 50 -0.01 -4.24 -13.71
N PHE A 51 0.23 -5.16 -14.66
CA PHE A 51 0.47 -4.84 -16.08
C PHE A 51 -0.44 -5.59 -17.05
N GLY A 52 -1.39 -6.37 -16.55
CA GLY A 52 -2.42 -7.02 -17.36
C GLY A 52 -3.41 -6.02 -17.98
N ALA A 53 -4.29 -6.52 -18.83
CA ALA A 53 -5.33 -5.73 -19.48
C ALA A 53 -6.73 -6.26 -19.14
N PRO A 54 -7.48 -5.61 -18.21
CA PRO A 54 -7.08 -4.45 -17.41
C PRO A 54 -6.18 -4.81 -16.21
N PRO A 55 -5.36 -3.89 -15.70
CA PRO A 55 -4.67 -4.11 -14.44
C PRO A 55 -5.66 -4.06 -13.27
N TYR A 56 -5.36 -4.82 -12.20
CA TYR A 56 -6.16 -4.83 -10.98
C TYR A 56 -5.63 -3.88 -9.90
N ALA A 57 -4.34 -3.55 -9.96
CA ALA A 57 -3.67 -2.74 -8.97
C ALA A 57 -2.53 -1.94 -9.61
N GLU A 58 -2.01 -0.99 -8.84
CA GLU A 58 -0.83 -0.20 -9.16
C GLU A 58 0.15 -0.30 -8.00
N ALA A 59 1.43 -0.14 -8.26
CA ALA A 59 2.46 -0.08 -7.25
C ALA A 59 3.42 1.07 -7.47
N VAL A 60 3.97 1.59 -6.38
CA VAL A 60 5.07 2.55 -6.37
C VAL A 60 6.24 1.99 -5.58
N ILE A 61 7.45 2.30 -6.02
CA ILE A 61 8.70 1.95 -5.36
C ILE A 61 9.31 3.20 -4.75
N ALA A 62 9.68 3.13 -3.49
CA ALA A 62 10.49 4.14 -2.82
C ALA A 62 11.95 3.70 -2.81
N ALA A 63 12.86 4.56 -3.26
CA ALA A 63 14.29 4.25 -3.36
C ALA A 63 15.17 5.44 -2.94
N LEU A 64 16.33 5.12 -2.39
CA LEU A 64 17.45 6.04 -2.17
C LEU A 64 18.51 5.73 -3.24
N GLY A 65 18.61 6.61 -4.25
CA GLY A 65 19.40 6.28 -5.43
C GLY A 65 18.87 5.00 -6.09
N GLU A 66 19.73 4.00 -6.24
CA GLU A 66 19.35 2.69 -6.81
C GLU A 66 18.88 1.68 -5.75
N THR A 67 18.90 2.04 -4.47
CA THR A 67 18.56 1.13 -3.36
C THR A 67 17.06 1.22 -3.04
N PRO A 68 16.25 0.19 -3.31
CA PRO A 68 14.86 0.17 -2.92
C PRO A 68 14.74 0.07 -1.40
N VAL A 69 13.93 0.95 -0.81
CA VAL A 69 13.73 1.02 0.64
C VAL A 69 12.31 0.66 1.07
N GLY A 70 11.36 0.64 0.13
CA GLY A 70 9.98 0.29 0.41
C GLY A 70 9.10 0.37 -0.83
N PHE A 71 7.83 0.06 -0.65
CA PHE A 71 6.82 0.13 -1.70
C PHE A 71 5.44 0.38 -1.13
N ALA A 72 4.51 0.71 -2.02
CA ALA A 72 3.08 0.67 -1.75
C ALA A 72 2.35 0.08 -2.96
N LEU A 73 1.30 -0.68 -2.69
CA LEU A 73 0.41 -1.26 -3.68
C LEU A 73 -1.02 -0.82 -3.38
N PHE A 74 -1.75 -0.36 -4.39
CA PHE A 74 -3.06 0.28 -4.21
C PHE A 74 -3.96 0.06 -5.42
N PHE A 75 -5.23 0.29 -5.23
CA PHE A 75 -6.26 0.21 -6.27
C PHE A 75 -7.41 1.18 -5.96
N HIS A 76 -8.36 1.32 -6.86
CA HIS A 76 -9.52 2.19 -6.65
C HIS A 76 -10.70 1.41 -6.09
N SER A 77 -11.29 1.95 -5.02
CA SER A 77 -12.64 1.65 -4.55
C SER A 77 -13.63 2.68 -5.12
N PHE A 78 -14.89 2.56 -4.79
CA PHE A 78 -15.90 3.54 -5.19
C PHE A 78 -16.86 3.84 -4.05
N SER A 79 -17.13 5.12 -3.81
CA SER A 79 -18.15 5.56 -2.86
C SER A 79 -19.40 5.99 -3.60
N THR A 80 -20.48 5.25 -3.41
CA THR A 80 -21.78 5.60 -4.00
C THR A 80 -22.35 6.88 -3.41
N PHE A 81 -22.12 7.13 -2.12
CA PHE A 81 -22.62 8.32 -1.43
C PHE A 81 -21.95 9.60 -1.92
N LEU A 82 -20.64 9.54 -2.21
CA LEU A 82 -19.89 10.67 -2.75
C LEU A 82 -19.93 10.71 -4.29
N ALA A 83 -20.34 9.64 -4.94
CA ALA A 83 -20.23 9.43 -6.40
C ALA A 83 -18.80 9.67 -6.90
N LYS A 84 -17.80 9.22 -6.13
CA LYS A 84 -16.38 9.41 -6.40
C LYS A 84 -15.61 8.12 -6.20
N PRO A 85 -14.50 7.93 -6.95
CA PRO A 85 -13.55 6.88 -6.61
C PRO A 85 -12.95 7.13 -5.22
N GLY A 86 -12.52 6.05 -4.58
CA GLY A 86 -11.62 6.08 -3.45
C GLY A 86 -10.26 5.52 -3.87
N LEU A 87 -9.21 5.86 -3.16
CA LEU A 87 -7.94 5.16 -3.24
C LEU A 87 -7.87 4.19 -2.07
N TYR A 88 -7.64 2.91 -2.35
CA TYR A 88 -7.46 1.89 -1.32
C TYR A 88 -6.01 1.39 -1.34
N LEU A 89 -5.33 1.57 -0.23
CA LEU A 89 -3.96 1.10 -0.03
C LEU A 89 -4.02 -0.33 0.52
N GLU A 90 -3.61 -1.30 -0.30
CA GLU A 90 -3.52 -2.70 0.12
C GLU A 90 -2.28 -2.94 0.96
N ASP A 91 -1.10 -2.57 0.44
CA ASP A 91 0.19 -2.78 1.09
C ASP A 91 1.00 -1.50 1.17
N LEU A 92 1.60 -1.26 2.33
CA LEU A 92 2.65 -0.28 2.53
C LEU A 92 3.74 -0.89 3.40
N TYR A 93 4.96 -0.95 2.87
CA TYR A 93 6.08 -1.56 3.56
C TYR A 93 7.36 -0.73 3.40
N VAL A 94 8.08 -0.57 4.48
CA VAL A 94 9.44 -0.02 4.51
C VAL A 94 10.35 -1.07 5.10
N LYS A 95 11.45 -1.37 4.42
CA LYS A 95 12.44 -2.34 4.86
C LYS A 95 12.94 -1.99 6.27
N LYS A 96 13.18 -3.02 7.08
CA LYS A 96 13.49 -2.89 8.51
C LYS A 96 14.65 -1.93 8.77
N GLU A 97 15.71 -2.01 7.98
CA GLU A 97 16.91 -1.19 8.10
C GLU A 97 16.71 0.29 7.78
N PHE A 98 15.59 0.63 7.12
CA PHE A 98 15.25 2.00 6.72
C PHE A 98 14.10 2.61 7.52
N ARG A 99 13.60 1.92 8.55
CA ARG A 99 12.51 2.42 9.38
C ARG A 99 12.96 3.55 10.30
N GLY A 100 11.99 4.33 10.79
CA GLY A 100 12.25 5.46 11.67
C GLY A 100 12.78 6.71 10.96
N GLN A 101 12.87 6.72 9.64
CA GLN A 101 13.38 7.83 8.83
C GLN A 101 12.27 8.60 8.09
N GLY A 102 11.01 8.28 8.36
CA GLY A 102 9.85 8.96 7.77
C GLY A 102 9.42 8.46 6.39
N PHE A 103 10.03 7.41 5.85
CA PHE A 103 9.73 6.93 4.49
C PHE A 103 8.31 6.39 4.34
N GLY A 104 7.78 5.70 5.35
CA GLY A 104 6.39 5.26 5.34
C GLY A 104 5.41 6.42 5.28
N ARG A 105 5.70 7.52 5.99
CA ARG A 105 4.90 8.74 5.92
C ARG A 105 4.98 9.38 4.54
N GLN A 106 6.15 9.42 3.91
CA GLN A 106 6.31 9.97 2.56
C GLN A 106 5.53 9.16 1.53
N LEU A 107 5.51 7.82 1.63
CA LEU A 107 4.66 6.97 0.81
C LEU A 107 3.17 7.30 0.99
N LEU A 108 2.69 7.47 2.23
CA LEU A 108 1.31 7.88 2.49
C LEU A 108 0.99 9.26 1.90
N VAL A 109 1.89 10.24 2.07
CA VAL A 109 1.72 11.59 1.49
C VAL A 109 1.67 11.52 -0.03
N HIS A 110 2.55 10.75 -0.64
CA HIS A 110 2.55 10.54 -2.09
C HIS A 110 1.21 9.99 -2.57
N LEU A 111 0.69 8.95 -1.92
CA LEU A 111 -0.60 8.37 -2.29
C LEU A 111 -1.79 9.28 -2.01
N ALA A 112 -1.74 10.09 -0.95
CA ALA A 112 -2.75 11.12 -0.71
C ALA A 112 -2.79 12.15 -1.84
N ARG A 113 -1.62 12.55 -2.36
CA ARG A 113 -1.52 13.42 -3.54
C ARG A 113 -2.08 12.74 -4.81
N VAL A 114 -1.77 11.46 -5.01
CA VAL A 114 -2.36 10.66 -6.10
C VAL A 114 -3.88 10.63 -5.98
N ALA A 115 -4.42 10.34 -4.80
CA ALA A 115 -5.86 10.33 -4.55
C ALA A 115 -6.50 11.68 -4.87
N THR A 116 -5.89 12.79 -4.41
CA THR A 116 -6.39 14.14 -4.68
C THR A 116 -6.34 14.47 -6.18
N SER A 117 -5.25 14.17 -6.86
CA SER A 117 -5.09 14.44 -8.29
C SER A 117 -6.08 13.67 -9.17
N ARG A 118 -6.54 12.51 -8.69
CA ARG A 118 -7.53 11.67 -9.36
C ARG A 118 -8.98 11.96 -8.97
N GLY A 119 -9.22 12.98 -8.13
CA GLY A 119 -10.55 13.34 -7.66
C GLY A 119 -11.18 12.31 -6.71
N CYS A 120 -10.36 11.50 -6.02
CA CYS A 120 -10.86 10.56 -5.04
C CYS A 120 -11.51 11.28 -3.86
N GLY A 121 -12.63 10.74 -3.38
CA GLY A 121 -13.36 11.30 -2.24
C GLY A 121 -12.81 10.83 -0.89
N ARG A 122 -12.01 9.77 -0.88
CA ARG A 122 -11.39 9.18 0.32
C ARG A 122 -10.14 8.38 -0.02
N PHE A 123 -9.30 8.20 1.00
CA PHE A 123 -8.12 7.36 0.96
C PHE A 123 -8.14 6.44 2.18
N GLU A 124 -8.18 5.13 1.97
CA GLU A 124 -8.45 4.14 2.99
C GLU A 124 -7.43 3.00 2.97
N TRP A 125 -7.22 2.39 4.13
CA TRP A 125 -6.42 1.17 4.31
C TRP A 125 -6.86 0.43 5.58
N SER A 126 -6.40 -0.80 5.73
CA SER A 126 -6.57 -1.59 6.94
C SER A 126 -5.24 -1.72 7.70
N VAL A 127 -5.31 -1.98 8.97
CA VAL A 127 -4.17 -2.24 9.83
C VAL A 127 -4.51 -3.37 10.80
N LEU A 128 -3.54 -4.23 11.08
CA LEU A 128 -3.71 -5.26 12.11
C LEU A 128 -3.83 -4.60 13.49
N ASP A 129 -4.79 -5.04 14.28
CA ASP A 129 -5.14 -4.41 15.57
C ASP A 129 -3.97 -4.36 16.55
N TRP A 130 -3.02 -5.29 16.46
CA TRP A 130 -1.82 -5.33 17.29
C TRP A 130 -0.73 -4.34 16.86
N ASN A 131 -0.81 -3.77 15.66
CA ASN A 131 0.23 -2.90 15.10
C ASN A 131 0.10 -1.47 15.61
N GLU A 132 0.33 -1.27 16.91
CA GLU A 132 0.20 0.02 17.56
C GLU A 132 1.12 1.10 17.00
N VAL A 133 2.30 0.73 16.50
CA VAL A 133 3.25 1.69 15.90
C VAL A 133 2.64 2.32 14.66
N ALA A 134 2.08 1.51 13.76
CA ALA A 134 1.39 1.98 12.57
C ALA A 134 0.13 2.78 12.94
N ILE A 135 -0.69 2.29 13.85
CA ILE A 135 -1.92 2.96 14.30
C ILE A 135 -1.62 4.37 14.83
N ARG A 136 -0.60 4.53 15.68
CA ARG A 136 -0.19 5.86 16.15
C ARG A 136 0.26 6.77 15.02
N SER A 137 0.96 6.24 14.03
CA SER A 137 1.40 7.01 12.86
C SER A 137 0.19 7.49 12.03
N TYR A 138 -0.79 6.63 11.81
CA TYR A 138 -2.00 6.96 11.06
C TYR A 138 -2.84 8.02 11.76
N ARG A 139 -3.02 7.91 13.07
CA ARG A 139 -3.72 8.94 13.86
C ARG A 139 -3.03 10.30 13.80
N ARG A 140 -1.68 10.33 13.84
CA ARG A 140 -0.92 11.59 13.67
C ARG A 140 -1.09 12.19 12.26
N ALA A 141 -1.32 11.36 11.26
CA ALA A 141 -1.64 11.81 9.90
C ALA A 141 -3.07 12.33 9.75
N GLY A 142 -3.91 12.21 10.79
CA GLY A 142 -5.31 12.63 10.77
C GLY A 142 -6.28 11.55 10.30
N ALA A 143 -5.82 10.30 10.13
CA ALA A 143 -6.71 9.20 9.79
C ALA A 143 -7.58 8.80 10.99
N VAL A 144 -8.83 8.46 10.70
CA VAL A 144 -9.85 8.07 11.68
C VAL A 144 -10.23 6.61 11.46
N PRO A 145 -10.23 5.76 12.51
CA PRO A 145 -10.65 4.39 12.36
C PRO A 145 -12.16 4.31 12.08
N MET A 146 -12.55 3.40 11.20
CA MET A 146 -13.95 3.17 10.81
C MET A 146 -14.53 2.02 11.64
N ASP A 147 -14.55 2.18 12.98
CA ASP A 147 -14.86 1.11 13.95
C ASP A 147 -16.31 0.59 13.88
N GLU A 148 -17.22 1.34 13.27
CA GLU A 148 -18.62 0.94 13.10
C GLU A 148 -18.81 -0.06 11.95
N TRP A 149 -17.77 -0.33 11.14
CA TRP A 149 -17.82 -1.23 10.00
C TRP A 149 -17.05 -2.52 10.29
N THR A 150 -17.65 -3.65 9.95
CA THR A 150 -17.00 -4.97 10.02
C THR A 150 -16.82 -5.51 8.61
N VAL A 151 -15.61 -5.93 8.28
CA VAL A 151 -15.31 -6.58 6.99
C VAL A 151 -15.75 -8.04 7.05
N TYR A 152 -16.55 -8.45 6.08
CA TYR A 152 -16.90 -9.86 5.85
C TYR A 152 -16.14 -10.37 4.63
N ARG A 153 -15.71 -11.64 4.70
CA ARG A 153 -14.92 -12.28 3.65
C ARG A 153 -15.47 -13.67 3.33
N LEU A 154 -15.62 -13.96 2.05
CA LEU A 154 -15.81 -15.31 1.54
C LEU A 154 -14.51 -15.74 0.86
N THR A 155 -14.03 -16.94 1.13
CA THR A 155 -12.83 -17.53 0.52
C THR A 155 -12.99 -19.04 0.37
N GLY A 156 -12.20 -19.66 -0.52
CA GLY A 156 -12.26 -21.09 -0.77
C GLY A 156 -13.65 -21.56 -1.18
N ASP A 157 -14.07 -22.72 -0.70
CA ASP A 157 -15.36 -23.34 -1.05
C ASP A 157 -16.58 -22.46 -0.77
N ALA A 158 -16.45 -21.49 0.15
CA ALA A 158 -17.53 -20.55 0.44
C ALA A 158 -17.70 -19.45 -0.63
N LEU A 159 -16.70 -19.27 -1.49
CA LEU A 159 -16.75 -18.34 -2.63
C LEU A 159 -17.29 -18.99 -3.89
N ASP A 160 -17.17 -20.32 -4.02
CA ASP A 160 -17.63 -21.12 -5.16
C ASP A 160 -19.13 -21.44 -5.07
#